data_0850ab517961fe0ff6bba2680cbd7524
#
_entry.id   0850ab517961fe0ff6bba2680cbd7524
#
_cell.length_a   1.000
_cell.length_b   1.000
_cell.length_c   1.000
_cell.angle_alpha   90.00
_cell.angle_beta   90.00
_cell.angle_gamma   90.00
#
_symmetry.space_group_name_H-M   'P 1'
#
loop_
_entity.id
_entity.type
_entity.pdbx_description
1 polymer ?
#
loop_
_entity_poly.entity_id
_entity_poly.type
_entity_poly.pdbx_seq_one_letter_code
_entity_poly.pdbx_strand_id
1 'polypeptide(L)'
;MNPKPFIHEDFLLSTPAARRLYHEFAAPEPILDYHCHLSPRDIAENRQFKNLFEIWLEGDHYKWRAMRSNGVPERFCTGDATPFEKFKAWAATVPHTLRNPLYHWTHLELARYFGITELLDESSAARIWEQANEQLATPEFSAQGLLKKFRVTALCTTDDPADDLRHHDAIAARPSNGETPKAPTDAATRHRSVELRTRVLPAFRPDAALAVNRPEAFNAWLARLEQASGVDIAWLPALLEALRQRRDFFHERGCRLSDHGLERCHAEPCTEAEASAIFDAARSGKAAAPAEHARFASFLMHFLGRLYAERGWTMQLHLGALRSNNTRLLRQLGPDTGFDSIGDFPQAAALSAFLDRLDSEDSLPKTILYNLNPADNYVFATMIGNFQDGSIPGKVQLGSGWWFLDQKEAMEWQLNALSNLGLLSRFVGMVTDSRSFMSYPRHEYFRRVLCNLIGRDVESGEMPDDDHLVGPMIRNICHANARDYLALSSS
;
A
#
# COMPACT_ATOMS: atom_id res chain seq x y z
N MET A 1 33.23 -24.38 9.62
CA MET A 1 32.00 -24.09 8.83
C MET A 1 31.84 -22.58 8.82
N ASN A 2 31.84 -21.96 7.65
CA ASN A 2 31.46 -20.55 7.60
C ASN A 2 30.03 -20.42 8.14
N PRO A 3 29.76 -19.52 9.10
CA PRO A 3 28.42 -19.35 9.61
C PRO A 3 27.50 -18.95 8.45
N LYS A 4 26.29 -19.52 8.39
CA LYS A 4 25.28 -19.11 7.41
C LYS A 4 25.04 -17.60 7.56
N PRO A 5 24.90 -16.82 6.46
CA PRO A 5 24.54 -15.41 6.57
C PRO A 5 23.20 -15.27 7.28
N PHE A 6 22.96 -14.13 7.94
CA PHE A 6 21.69 -13.88 8.65
C PHE A 6 20.49 -14.02 7.70
N ILE A 7 20.55 -13.37 6.55
CA ILE A 7 19.55 -13.55 5.49
C ILE A 7 20.04 -14.69 4.57
N HIS A 8 19.54 -15.89 4.82
CA HIS A 8 19.80 -17.07 4.01
C HIS A 8 18.54 -17.51 3.25
N GLU A 9 18.64 -18.53 2.40
CA GLU A 9 17.54 -19.00 1.55
C GLU A 9 16.28 -19.39 2.34
N ASP A 10 16.44 -20.00 3.52
CA ASP A 10 15.36 -20.43 4.41
C ASP A 10 15.06 -19.44 5.54
N PHE A 11 15.46 -18.16 5.40
CA PHE A 11 15.16 -17.13 6.40
C PHE A 11 13.66 -17.12 6.71
N LEU A 12 13.27 -17.15 8.00
CA LEU A 12 11.90 -17.26 8.55
C LEU A 12 11.15 -18.57 8.24
N LEU A 13 11.75 -19.56 7.58
CA LEU A 13 11.10 -20.83 7.23
C LEU A 13 11.58 -21.94 8.18
N SER A 14 10.78 -22.27 9.20
CA SER A 14 11.20 -23.13 10.31
C SER A 14 11.02 -24.63 10.02
N THR A 15 10.13 -25.03 9.09
CA THR A 15 9.77 -26.42 8.81
C THR A 15 10.11 -26.84 7.38
N PRO A 16 10.29 -28.14 7.09
CA PRO A 16 10.43 -28.63 5.71
C PRO A 16 9.25 -28.23 4.82
N ALA A 17 8.01 -28.37 5.32
CA ALA A 17 6.81 -27.95 4.59
C ALA A 17 6.82 -26.46 4.27
N ALA A 18 7.20 -25.59 5.23
CA ALA A 18 7.32 -24.16 5.01
C ALA A 18 8.32 -23.82 3.88
N ARG A 19 9.47 -24.51 3.84
CA ARG A 19 10.49 -24.31 2.80
C ARG A 19 9.96 -24.73 1.43
N ARG A 20 9.35 -25.92 1.34
CA ARG A 20 8.72 -26.41 0.10
C ARG A 20 7.66 -25.44 -0.40
N LEU A 21 6.72 -25.06 0.44
CA LEU A 21 5.63 -24.12 0.09
C LEU A 21 6.18 -22.78 -0.39
N TYR A 22 7.22 -22.27 0.24
CA TYR A 22 7.82 -21.02 -0.18
C TYR A 22 8.55 -21.15 -1.51
N HIS A 23 9.51 -22.10 -1.62
CA HIS A 23 10.36 -22.17 -2.80
C HIS A 23 9.63 -22.63 -4.06
N GLU A 24 8.66 -23.54 -3.94
CA GLU A 24 7.96 -24.11 -5.09
C GLU A 24 6.71 -23.33 -5.49
N PHE A 25 6.03 -22.67 -4.55
CA PHE A 25 4.74 -22.04 -4.83
C PHE A 25 4.72 -20.53 -4.63
N ALA A 26 5.33 -19.98 -3.59
CA ALA A 26 5.26 -18.55 -3.29
C ALA A 26 6.33 -17.72 -4.02
N ALA A 27 7.59 -18.13 -3.97
CA ALA A 27 8.73 -17.40 -4.53
C ALA A 27 8.67 -17.23 -6.06
N PRO A 28 8.17 -18.20 -6.85
CA PRO A 28 8.04 -18.06 -8.30
C PRO A 28 7.01 -17.01 -8.73
N GLU A 29 6.02 -16.68 -7.88
CA GLU A 29 4.96 -15.75 -8.25
C GLU A 29 5.49 -14.33 -8.43
N PRO A 30 5.05 -13.59 -9.45
CA PRO A 30 5.40 -12.18 -9.62
C PRO A 30 4.75 -11.31 -8.55
N ILE A 31 5.11 -10.02 -8.52
CA ILE A 31 4.53 -9.05 -7.60
C ILE A 31 3.40 -8.29 -8.31
N LEU A 32 2.25 -8.17 -7.63
CA LEU A 32 1.20 -7.22 -7.91
C LEU A 32 1.02 -6.38 -6.65
N ASP A 33 1.41 -5.10 -6.71
CA ASP A 33 1.37 -4.16 -5.58
C ASP A 33 0.22 -3.17 -5.78
N TYR A 34 -0.99 -3.57 -5.40
CA TYR A 34 -2.20 -2.81 -5.71
C TYR A 34 -2.44 -1.60 -4.79
N HIS A 35 -1.53 -1.31 -3.87
CA HIS A 35 -1.52 -0.07 -3.08
C HIS A 35 -0.10 0.32 -2.67
N CYS A 36 0.38 1.42 -3.22
CA CYS A 36 1.66 2.03 -2.85
C CYS A 36 1.61 3.56 -3.01
N HIS A 37 2.65 4.23 -2.50
CA HIS A 37 2.85 5.67 -2.63
C HIS A 37 4.08 6.02 -3.48
N LEU A 38 4.47 5.14 -4.40
CA LEU A 38 5.58 5.43 -5.31
C LEU A 38 5.23 6.59 -6.23
N SER A 39 6.22 7.44 -6.51
CA SER A 39 6.06 8.59 -7.40
C SER A 39 5.88 8.12 -8.85
N PRO A 40 4.72 8.36 -9.50
CA PRO A 40 4.54 8.09 -10.92
C PRO A 40 5.53 8.87 -11.79
N ARG A 41 5.94 10.06 -11.34
CA ARG A 41 6.94 10.88 -11.99
C ARG A 41 8.29 10.16 -12.05
N ASP A 42 8.77 9.63 -10.91
CA ASP A 42 10.06 8.92 -10.85
C ASP A 42 10.07 7.71 -11.77
N ILE A 43 8.93 7.01 -11.89
CA ILE A 43 8.78 5.90 -12.83
C ILE A 43 8.76 6.42 -14.28
N ALA A 44 7.99 7.48 -14.56
CA ALA A 44 7.91 8.08 -15.89
C ALA A 44 9.24 8.63 -16.38
N GLU A 45 9.98 9.33 -15.54
CA GLU A 45 11.30 9.87 -15.86
C GLU A 45 12.42 8.83 -15.77
N ASN A 46 12.10 7.61 -15.29
CA ASN A 46 13.07 6.54 -15.02
C ASN A 46 14.21 7.00 -14.13
N ARG A 47 13.86 7.62 -12.98
CA ARG A 47 14.83 8.23 -12.06
C ARG A 47 15.96 7.28 -11.73
N GLN A 48 17.19 7.80 -11.84
CA GLN A 48 18.39 7.19 -11.28
C GLN A 48 18.65 7.78 -9.89
N PHE A 49 18.77 6.94 -8.88
CA PHE A 49 19.03 7.38 -7.52
C PHE A 49 20.53 7.61 -7.31
N LYS A 50 20.90 8.73 -6.68
CA LYS A 50 22.30 9.11 -6.53
C LYS A 50 23.03 8.33 -5.44
N ASN A 51 22.29 7.87 -4.41
CA ASN A 51 22.87 7.18 -3.26
C ASN A 51 21.80 6.48 -2.42
N LEU A 52 22.25 5.67 -1.45
CA LEU A 52 21.40 4.94 -0.52
C LEU A 52 20.46 5.84 0.30
N PHE A 53 20.84 7.07 0.61
CA PHE A 53 19.95 7.96 1.34
C PHE A 53 18.70 8.30 0.52
N GLU A 54 18.87 8.69 -0.74
CA GLU A 54 17.75 9.07 -1.60
C GLU A 54 16.73 7.94 -1.81
N ILE A 55 17.20 6.71 -2.02
CA ILE A 55 16.31 5.60 -2.33
C ILE A 55 15.74 4.92 -1.07
N TRP A 56 16.42 5.05 0.08
CA TRP A 56 16.14 4.18 1.23
C TRP A 56 15.74 4.91 2.50
N LEU A 57 16.26 6.12 2.74
CA LEU A 57 16.06 6.87 3.99
C LEU A 57 15.22 8.12 3.80
N GLU A 58 15.22 8.68 2.59
CA GLU A 58 14.44 9.88 2.30
C GLU A 58 12.94 9.57 2.40
N GLY A 59 12.24 10.29 3.27
CA GLY A 59 10.80 10.06 3.49
C GLY A 59 10.44 8.84 4.33
N ASP A 60 11.40 8.08 4.86
CA ASP A 60 11.13 6.89 5.68
C ASP A 60 10.90 7.23 7.15
N HIS A 61 9.66 7.52 7.48
CA HIS A 61 9.26 7.85 8.84
C HIS A 61 9.37 6.67 9.84
N TYR A 62 9.48 5.42 9.39
CA TYR A 62 9.75 4.26 10.26
C TYR A 62 11.18 4.31 10.80
N LYS A 63 12.16 4.54 9.90
CA LYS A 63 13.57 4.63 10.27
C LYS A 63 13.85 5.86 11.12
N TRP A 64 13.27 7.03 10.77
CA TRP A 64 13.40 8.25 11.59
C TRP A 64 12.85 8.06 13.00
N ARG A 65 11.74 7.34 13.16
CA ARG A 65 11.17 7.02 14.47
C ARG A 65 12.13 6.18 15.30
N ALA A 66 12.75 5.15 14.71
CA ALA A 66 13.74 4.32 15.38
C ALA A 66 15.00 5.11 15.75
N MET A 67 15.52 5.95 14.83
CA MET A 67 16.67 6.81 15.08
C MET A 67 16.43 7.75 16.26
N ARG A 68 15.29 8.44 16.30
CA ARG A 68 14.91 9.29 17.44
C ARG A 68 14.80 8.51 18.75
N SER A 69 14.24 7.31 18.72
CA SER A 69 14.15 6.43 19.89
C SER A 69 15.54 6.02 20.39
N ASN A 70 16.53 5.95 19.50
CA ASN A 70 17.93 5.70 19.81
C ASN A 70 18.71 6.97 20.19
N GLY A 71 18.05 8.11 20.36
CA GLY A 71 18.67 9.38 20.76
C GLY A 71 19.40 10.12 19.64
N VAL A 72 19.17 9.76 18.38
CA VAL A 72 19.78 10.43 17.22
C VAL A 72 19.16 11.83 17.04
N PRO A 73 19.98 12.91 16.99
CA PRO A 73 19.48 14.28 16.80
C PRO A 73 18.77 14.44 15.45
N GLU A 74 17.77 15.34 15.43
CA GLU A 74 16.88 15.56 14.26
C GLU A 74 17.63 15.95 12.98
N ARG A 75 18.79 16.61 13.09
CA ARG A 75 19.62 16.95 11.93
C ARG A 75 20.02 15.73 11.09
N PHE A 76 20.12 14.54 11.71
CA PHE A 76 20.42 13.29 11.01
C PHE A 76 19.18 12.53 10.55
N CYS A 77 17.98 12.92 10.98
CA CYS A 77 16.71 12.35 10.52
C CYS A 77 16.18 13.14 9.31
N THR A 78 15.57 14.30 9.57
CA THR A 78 14.96 15.15 8.53
C THR A 78 15.72 16.44 8.28
N GLY A 79 16.72 16.81 9.13
CA GLY A 79 17.44 18.07 9.04
C GLY A 79 18.56 18.11 8.01
N ASP A 80 19.60 18.89 8.25
CA ASP A 80 20.58 19.37 7.28
C ASP A 80 21.88 18.53 7.17
N ALA A 81 22.00 17.42 7.90
CA ALA A 81 23.16 16.53 7.76
C ALA A 81 23.28 15.99 6.32
N THR A 82 24.49 15.73 5.90
CA THR A 82 24.74 15.15 4.56
C THR A 82 24.13 13.76 4.41
N PRO A 83 23.85 13.31 3.17
CA PRO A 83 23.32 11.96 2.92
C PRO A 83 24.09 10.84 3.60
N PHE A 84 25.43 10.89 3.57
CA PHE A 84 26.27 9.88 4.23
C PHE A 84 26.21 9.95 5.74
N GLU A 85 26.22 11.15 6.35
CA GLU A 85 26.07 11.30 7.80
C GLU A 85 24.73 10.73 8.30
N LYS A 86 23.63 10.97 7.55
CA LYS A 86 22.30 10.40 7.86
C LYS A 86 22.33 8.88 7.73
N PHE A 87 22.93 8.33 6.67
CA PHE A 87 23.09 6.89 6.50
C PHE A 87 23.93 6.28 7.63
N LYS A 88 25.05 6.91 8.01
CA LYS A 88 25.90 6.45 9.11
C LYS A 88 25.15 6.44 10.44
N ALA A 89 24.32 7.45 10.71
CA ALA A 89 23.49 7.50 11.92
C ALA A 89 22.42 6.41 11.92
N TRP A 90 21.85 6.08 10.75
CA TRP A 90 20.98 4.91 10.59
C TRP A 90 21.75 3.61 10.85
N ALA A 91 22.92 3.43 10.24
CA ALA A 91 23.76 2.25 10.44
C ALA A 91 24.12 2.01 11.91
N ALA A 92 24.47 3.07 12.64
CA ALA A 92 24.70 3.00 14.09
C ALA A 92 23.42 2.64 14.88
N THR A 93 22.23 2.94 14.34
CA THR A 93 20.94 2.61 14.98
C THR A 93 20.54 1.15 14.74
N VAL A 94 20.89 0.56 13.60
CA VAL A 94 20.45 -0.78 13.19
C VAL A 94 20.69 -1.87 14.26
N PRO A 95 21.85 -1.97 14.94
CA PRO A 95 22.06 -2.97 16.00
C PRO A 95 21.06 -2.85 17.16
N HIS A 96 20.52 -1.67 17.41
CA HIS A 96 19.51 -1.43 18.44
C HIS A 96 18.09 -1.79 18.01
N THR A 97 17.89 -2.15 16.72
CA THR A 97 16.60 -2.58 16.19
C THR A 97 16.38 -4.11 16.27
N LEU A 98 17.19 -4.86 17.01
CA LEU A 98 16.97 -6.30 17.25
C LEU A 98 15.54 -6.54 17.75
N ARG A 99 14.83 -7.53 17.18
CA ARG A 99 13.39 -7.83 17.32
C ARG A 99 12.43 -6.78 16.72
N ASN A 100 12.89 -5.62 16.31
CA ASN A 100 12.09 -4.72 15.50
C ASN A 100 12.12 -5.18 14.03
N PRO A 101 11.02 -5.08 13.25
CA PRO A 101 11.00 -5.48 11.84
C PRO A 101 12.05 -4.77 10.99
N LEU A 102 12.47 -3.58 11.37
CA LEU A 102 13.53 -2.83 10.67
C LEU A 102 14.86 -3.58 10.61
N TYR A 103 15.17 -4.44 11.60
CA TYR A 103 16.37 -5.27 11.54
C TYR A 103 16.29 -6.31 10.42
N HIS A 104 15.15 -6.97 10.29
CA HIS A 104 14.89 -7.94 9.21
C HIS A 104 14.87 -7.25 7.85
N TRP A 105 14.09 -6.16 7.73
CA TRP A 105 13.93 -5.47 6.45
C TRP A 105 15.23 -4.85 5.96
N THR A 106 16.00 -4.19 6.83
CA THR A 106 17.31 -3.64 6.50
C THR A 106 18.23 -4.67 5.84
N HIS A 107 18.39 -5.82 6.47
CA HIS A 107 19.29 -6.85 5.96
C HIS A 107 18.71 -7.62 4.78
N LEU A 108 17.38 -7.81 4.73
CA LEU A 108 16.72 -8.41 3.57
C LEU A 108 16.83 -7.51 2.33
N GLU A 109 16.62 -6.21 2.50
CA GLU A 109 16.76 -5.21 1.44
C GLU A 109 18.21 -5.16 0.92
N LEU A 110 19.21 -5.06 1.80
CA LEU A 110 20.62 -5.09 1.41
C LEU A 110 20.98 -6.38 0.65
N ALA A 111 20.51 -7.53 1.13
CA ALA A 111 20.79 -8.81 0.49
C ALA A 111 20.12 -8.95 -0.88
N ARG A 112 18.86 -8.51 -1.04
CA ARG A 112 18.09 -8.72 -2.29
C ARG A 112 18.40 -7.71 -3.37
N TYR A 113 18.65 -6.45 -2.99
CA TYR A 113 19.03 -5.42 -3.97
C TYR A 113 20.48 -5.54 -4.36
N PHE A 114 21.38 -5.60 -3.38
CA PHE A 114 22.82 -5.40 -3.59
C PHE A 114 23.68 -6.65 -3.40
N GLY A 115 23.09 -7.78 -2.96
CA GLY A 115 23.85 -8.98 -2.63
C GLY A 115 24.71 -8.82 -1.37
N ILE A 116 24.45 -7.80 -0.55
CA ILE A 116 25.21 -7.52 0.68
C ILE A 116 24.65 -8.35 1.82
N THR A 117 25.45 -9.26 2.34
CA THR A 117 25.11 -10.15 3.47
C THR A 117 25.80 -9.75 4.77
N GLU A 118 26.71 -8.78 4.74
CA GLU A 118 27.33 -8.19 5.92
C GLU A 118 26.27 -7.44 6.73
N LEU A 119 26.33 -7.56 8.06
CA LEU A 119 25.42 -6.85 8.95
C LEU A 119 25.75 -5.35 8.94
N LEU A 120 24.72 -4.53 8.89
CA LEU A 120 24.85 -3.09 8.90
C LEU A 120 25.01 -2.59 10.34
N ASP A 121 26.14 -1.95 10.58
CA ASP A 121 26.47 -1.20 11.81
C ASP A 121 27.36 -0.01 11.48
N GLU A 122 27.81 0.73 12.50
CA GLU A 122 28.68 1.88 12.30
C GLU A 122 30.02 1.51 11.63
N SER A 123 30.55 0.33 11.89
CA SER A 123 31.86 -0.12 11.37
C SER A 123 31.78 -0.58 9.91
N SER A 124 30.64 -1.11 9.48
CA SER A 124 30.39 -1.57 8.11
C SER A 124 29.82 -0.45 7.19
N ALA A 125 29.35 0.64 7.79
CA ALA A 125 28.58 1.68 7.08
C ALA A 125 29.30 2.22 5.83
N ALA A 126 30.58 2.55 5.92
CA ALA A 126 31.31 3.12 4.78
C ALA A 126 31.42 2.12 3.60
N ARG A 127 31.77 0.86 3.90
CA ARG A 127 31.88 -0.18 2.86
C ARG A 127 30.55 -0.47 2.19
N ILE A 128 29.48 -0.60 2.97
CA ILE A 128 28.11 -0.86 2.45
C ILE A 128 27.64 0.33 1.61
N TRP A 129 27.90 1.55 2.06
CA TRP A 129 27.59 2.77 1.30
C TRP A 129 28.26 2.78 -0.07
N GLU A 130 29.57 2.54 -0.13
CA GLU A 130 30.33 2.51 -1.36
C GLU A 130 29.83 1.41 -2.30
N GLN A 131 29.77 0.17 -1.81
CA GLN A 131 29.32 -0.98 -2.61
C GLN A 131 27.91 -0.83 -3.17
N ALA A 132 26.98 -0.31 -2.38
CA ALA A 132 25.61 -0.12 -2.83
C ALA A 132 25.49 1.05 -3.81
N ASN A 133 26.21 2.15 -3.59
CA ASN A 133 26.16 3.30 -4.47
C ASN A 133 26.81 3.02 -5.84
N GLU A 134 27.83 2.18 -5.91
CA GLU A 134 28.38 1.69 -7.18
C GLU A 134 27.32 0.98 -8.02
N GLN A 135 26.51 0.13 -7.37
CA GLN A 135 25.42 -0.57 -8.04
C GLN A 135 24.27 0.39 -8.41
N LEU A 136 23.92 1.34 -7.52
CA LEU A 136 22.90 2.35 -7.78
C LEU A 136 23.22 3.23 -9.00
N ALA A 137 24.48 3.36 -9.36
CA ALA A 137 24.89 4.10 -10.56
C ALA A 137 24.57 3.37 -11.88
N THR A 138 24.19 2.09 -11.82
CA THR A 138 23.88 1.30 -13.02
C THR A 138 22.43 1.43 -13.46
N PRO A 139 22.10 1.28 -14.76
CA PRO A 139 20.71 1.37 -15.25
C PRO A 139 19.74 0.36 -14.62
N GLU A 140 20.24 -0.77 -14.11
CA GLU A 140 19.44 -1.80 -13.45
C GLU A 140 18.81 -1.30 -12.15
N PHE A 141 19.37 -0.26 -11.55
CA PHE A 141 18.90 0.38 -10.32
C PHE A 141 18.15 1.70 -10.58
N SER A 142 17.78 1.98 -11.81
CA SER A 142 16.77 3.01 -12.11
C SER A 142 15.39 2.58 -11.61
N ALA A 143 14.46 3.53 -11.48
CA ALA A 143 13.10 3.25 -11.02
C ALA A 143 12.45 2.08 -11.80
N GLN A 144 12.57 2.07 -13.13
CA GLN A 144 12.01 0.98 -13.95
C GLN A 144 12.87 -0.30 -13.88
N GLY A 145 14.18 -0.17 -13.76
CA GLY A 145 15.08 -1.31 -13.58
C GLY A 145 14.74 -2.09 -12.31
N LEU A 146 14.42 -1.40 -11.22
CA LEU A 146 14.01 -2.00 -9.95
C LEU A 146 12.66 -2.72 -10.06
N LEU A 147 11.67 -2.13 -10.74
CA LEU A 147 10.38 -2.78 -11.00
C LEU A 147 10.57 -4.09 -11.77
N LYS A 148 11.43 -4.08 -12.79
CA LYS A 148 11.77 -5.27 -13.58
C LYS A 148 12.53 -6.31 -12.73
N LYS A 149 13.53 -5.88 -11.95
CA LYS A 149 14.32 -6.76 -11.06
C LYS A 149 13.45 -7.56 -10.12
N PHE A 150 12.39 -6.95 -9.56
CA PHE A 150 11.46 -7.60 -8.63
C PHE A 150 10.23 -8.21 -9.33
N ARG A 151 10.21 -8.25 -10.66
CA ARG A 151 9.12 -8.82 -11.45
C ARG A 151 7.75 -8.26 -11.06
N VAL A 152 7.68 -6.93 -10.88
CA VAL A 152 6.42 -6.24 -10.59
C VAL A 152 5.59 -6.18 -11.86
N THR A 153 4.45 -6.89 -11.88
CA THR A 153 3.56 -6.95 -13.05
C THR A 153 2.64 -5.74 -13.12
N ALA A 154 2.16 -5.31 -11.97
CA ALA A 154 1.35 -4.11 -11.86
C ALA A 154 1.56 -3.46 -10.48
N LEU A 155 1.41 -2.16 -10.43
CA LEU A 155 1.30 -1.40 -9.19
C LEU A 155 0.24 -0.31 -9.33
N CYS A 156 -0.42 0.01 -8.21
CA CYS A 156 -1.36 1.12 -8.12
C CYS A 156 -0.79 2.17 -7.17
N THR A 157 -0.65 3.38 -7.70
CA THR A 157 -0.24 4.56 -6.94
C THR A 157 -1.41 5.15 -6.16
N THR A 158 -1.18 6.20 -5.39
CA THR A 158 -2.23 6.89 -4.63
C THR A 158 -2.31 8.32 -5.13
N ASP A 159 -3.42 8.68 -5.79
CA ASP A 159 -3.53 9.91 -6.57
C ASP A 159 -4.76 10.74 -6.17
N ASP A 160 -4.58 12.07 -6.12
CA ASP A 160 -5.65 13.02 -5.79
C ASP A 160 -6.59 13.21 -7.01
N PRO A 161 -7.91 13.33 -6.83
CA PRO A 161 -8.84 13.64 -7.93
C PRO A 161 -8.44 14.84 -8.80
N ALA A 162 -7.72 15.81 -8.25
CA ALA A 162 -7.24 16.98 -8.98
C ALA A 162 -5.96 16.74 -9.79
N ASP A 163 -5.35 15.57 -9.74
CA ASP A 163 -4.12 15.24 -10.46
C ASP A 163 -4.39 15.02 -11.95
N ASP A 164 -3.51 15.53 -12.81
CA ASP A 164 -3.65 15.45 -14.27
C ASP A 164 -3.27 14.07 -14.87
N LEU A 165 -2.68 13.19 -14.06
CA LEU A 165 -2.21 11.85 -14.42
C LEU A 165 -1.24 11.79 -15.60
N ARG A 166 -0.61 12.91 -15.98
CA ARG A 166 0.30 13.00 -17.14
C ARG A 166 1.45 11.99 -17.09
N HIS A 167 1.91 11.63 -15.89
CA HIS A 167 2.98 10.66 -15.72
C HIS A 167 2.48 9.23 -15.96
N HIS A 168 1.24 8.91 -15.58
CA HIS A 168 0.59 7.64 -15.94
C HIS A 168 0.40 7.53 -17.44
N ASP A 169 -0.07 8.61 -18.09
CA ASP A 169 -0.22 8.68 -19.55
C ASP A 169 1.13 8.48 -20.25
N ALA A 170 2.20 9.12 -19.76
CA ALA A 170 3.55 8.96 -20.28
C ALA A 170 4.10 7.54 -20.13
N ILE A 171 3.81 6.87 -19.00
CA ILE A 171 4.19 5.47 -18.79
C ILE A 171 3.39 4.55 -19.72
N ALA A 172 2.10 4.80 -19.87
CA ALA A 172 1.22 3.99 -20.73
C ALA A 172 1.56 4.12 -22.22
N ALA A 173 1.94 5.32 -22.67
CA ALA A 173 2.28 5.62 -24.07
C ALA A 173 3.64 5.07 -24.52
N ARG A 174 4.49 4.57 -23.62
CA ARG A 174 5.79 4.03 -24.02
C ARG A 174 5.62 2.82 -24.92
N PRO A 175 6.33 2.77 -26.06
CA PRO A 175 6.33 1.58 -26.90
C PRO A 175 6.79 0.39 -26.06
N SER A 176 6.09 -0.74 -26.16
CA SER A 176 6.68 -2.02 -25.81
C SER A 176 7.95 -2.12 -26.66
N ASN A 177 9.14 -2.15 -26.05
CA ASN A 177 10.41 -2.39 -26.77
C ASN A 177 10.34 -3.81 -27.35
N GLY A 178 9.66 -3.96 -28.43
CA GLY A 178 9.57 -5.13 -29.26
C GLY A 178 9.54 -4.63 -30.68
N GLU A 179 10.68 -4.73 -31.39
CA GLU A 179 10.64 -4.86 -32.83
C GLU A 179 9.49 -5.80 -33.17
N THR A 180 8.64 -5.41 -34.13
CA THR A 180 7.65 -6.30 -34.72
C THR A 180 8.26 -7.70 -34.90
N PRO A 181 7.69 -8.77 -34.34
CA PRO A 181 8.27 -10.09 -34.50
C PRO A 181 8.25 -10.44 -35.99
N LYS A 182 9.39 -10.42 -36.63
CA LYS A 182 9.56 -11.26 -37.83
C LYS A 182 9.26 -12.68 -37.38
N ALA A 183 8.27 -13.32 -38.00
CA ALA A 183 7.84 -14.66 -37.66
C ALA A 183 9.09 -15.57 -37.50
N PRO A 184 9.22 -16.31 -36.39
CA PRO A 184 10.37 -17.16 -36.17
C PRO A 184 10.28 -18.34 -37.15
N THR A 185 11.31 -18.51 -37.95
CA THR A 185 11.45 -19.61 -38.88
C THR A 185 12.03 -20.87 -38.25
N ASP A 186 12.21 -20.91 -36.92
CA ASP A 186 12.82 -22.07 -36.27
C ASP A 186 12.15 -22.41 -34.93
N ALA A 187 11.87 -23.71 -34.75
CA ALA A 187 11.18 -24.27 -33.58
C ALA A 187 11.99 -24.25 -32.27
N ALA A 188 13.30 -23.95 -32.34
CA ALA A 188 14.20 -23.96 -31.19
C ALA A 188 14.16 -22.67 -30.34
N THR A 189 13.48 -21.61 -30.80
CA THR A 189 13.49 -20.28 -30.16
C THR A 189 12.22 -19.95 -29.36
N ARG A 190 11.45 -20.97 -28.93
CA ARG A 190 10.17 -20.77 -28.21
C ARG A 190 10.27 -20.28 -26.76
N HIS A 191 11.48 -20.01 -26.25
CA HIS A 191 11.69 -19.36 -24.96
C HIS A 191 12.14 -17.91 -25.14
N ARG A 192 11.40 -17.13 -25.92
CA ARG A 192 11.53 -15.67 -25.82
C ARG A 192 10.83 -15.24 -24.53
N SER A 193 11.64 -14.79 -23.57
CA SER A 193 11.15 -14.04 -22.42
C SER A 193 10.36 -12.82 -22.94
N VAL A 194 9.04 -12.87 -22.81
CA VAL A 194 8.21 -11.66 -22.95
C VAL A 194 8.75 -10.69 -21.92
N GLU A 195 9.26 -9.53 -22.37
CA GLU A 195 9.79 -8.53 -21.47
C GLU A 195 8.65 -8.05 -20.58
N LEU A 196 8.69 -8.40 -19.30
CA LEU A 196 7.64 -8.11 -18.34
C LEU A 196 7.60 -6.57 -18.15
N ARG A 197 6.55 -5.95 -18.66
CA ARG A 197 6.31 -4.51 -18.48
C ARG A 197 5.41 -4.31 -17.27
N THR A 198 5.89 -3.57 -16.28
CA THR A 198 5.06 -3.15 -15.14
C THR A 198 3.97 -2.19 -15.59
N ARG A 199 2.71 -2.51 -15.30
CA ARG A 199 1.59 -1.59 -15.43
C ARG A 199 1.55 -0.68 -14.22
N VAL A 200 1.50 0.63 -14.44
CA VAL A 200 1.37 1.64 -13.38
C VAL A 200 0.01 2.29 -13.55
N LEU A 201 -0.86 2.08 -12.56
CA LEU A 201 -2.25 2.49 -12.60
C LEU A 201 -2.54 3.47 -11.46
N PRO A 202 -3.37 4.50 -11.67
CA PRO A 202 -3.77 5.37 -10.59
C PRO A 202 -4.78 4.70 -9.67
N ALA A 203 -4.79 5.07 -8.37
CA ALA A 203 -5.89 4.82 -7.46
C ALA A 203 -6.46 6.15 -6.96
N PHE A 204 -7.78 6.25 -6.89
CA PHE A 204 -8.52 7.48 -6.62
C PHE A 204 -8.64 7.74 -5.12
N ARG A 205 -7.98 8.78 -4.59
CA ARG A 205 -8.00 9.13 -3.16
C ARG A 205 -8.56 10.53 -2.92
N PRO A 206 -9.88 10.67 -2.73
CA PRO A 206 -10.55 11.94 -2.59
C PRO A 206 -10.65 12.46 -1.14
N ASP A 207 -9.78 12.04 -0.21
CA ASP A 207 -9.89 12.40 1.21
C ASP A 207 -9.85 13.90 1.47
N ALA A 208 -9.22 14.69 0.61
CA ALA A 208 -9.24 16.16 0.69
C ALA A 208 -10.66 16.75 0.54
N ALA A 209 -11.57 16.05 -0.13
CA ALA A 209 -12.97 16.45 -0.26
C ALA A 209 -13.74 16.41 1.08
N LEU A 210 -13.23 15.68 2.07
CA LEU A 210 -13.85 15.57 3.40
C LEU A 210 -13.44 16.72 4.35
N ALA A 211 -12.47 17.57 3.97
CA ALA A 211 -11.76 18.47 4.89
C ALA A 211 -12.54 19.77 5.21
N VAL A 212 -13.85 19.73 5.30
CA VAL A 212 -14.72 20.91 5.62
C VAL A 212 -14.43 21.53 7.00
N ASN A 213 -13.77 20.81 7.89
CA ASN A 213 -13.28 21.29 9.18
C ASN A 213 -11.97 22.10 9.06
N ARG A 214 -11.36 22.17 7.87
CA ARG A 214 -10.16 22.95 7.53
C ARG A 214 -10.41 23.76 6.27
N PRO A 215 -11.24 24.81 6.36
CA PRO A 215 -11.80 25.50 5.19
C PRO A 215 -10.76 26.12 4.26
N GLU A 216 -9.63 26.57 4.79
CA GLU A 216 -8.54 27.11 3.97
C GLU A 216 -7.95 26.02 3.05
N ALA A 217 -7.59 24.88 3.59
CA ALA A 217 -7.07 23.75 2.84
C ALA A 217 -8.12 23.17 1.89
N PHE A 218 -9.37 23.08 2.35
CA PHE A 218 -10.51 22.62 1.55
C PHE A 218 -10.74 23.51 0.32
N ASN A 219 -10.80 24.83 0.49
CA ASN A 219 -11.00 25.77 -0.61
C ASN A 219 -9.81 25.79 -1.58
N ALA A 220 -8.59 25.69 -1.08
CA ALA A 220 -7.40 25.56 -1.94
C ALA A 220 -7.45 24.28 -2.80
N TRP A 221 -7.92 23.18 -2.22
CA TRP A 221 -8.11 21.93 -2.94
C TRP A 221 -9.26 22.01 -3.96
N LEU A 222 -10.40 22.63 -3.60
CA LEU A 222 -11.50 22.85 -4.52
C LEU A 222 -11.08 23.64 -5.76
N ALA A 223 -10.27 24.68 -5.61
CA ALA A 223 -9.74 25.45 -6.74
C ALA A 223 -8.90 24.58 -7.70
N ARG A 224 -8.13 23.62 -7.19
CA ARG A 224 -7.41 22.63 -8.01
C ARG A 224 -8.38 21.69 -8.74
N LEU A 225 -9.40 21.22 -8.03
CA LEU A 225 -10.42 20.34 -8.61
C LEU A 225 -11.25 21.05 -9.69
N GLU A 226 -11.63 22.34 -9.48
CA GLU A 226 -12.25 23.19 -10.49
C GLU A 226 -11.42 23.25 -11.77
N GLN A 227 -10.12 23.53 -11.63
CA GLN A 227 -9.19 23.55 -12.76
C GLN A 227 -9.09 22.20 -13.48
N ALA A 228 -9.03 21.10 -12.72
CA ALA A 228 -8.86 19.75 -13.27
C ALA A 228 -10.14 19.20 -13.93
N SER A 229 -11.32 19.56 -13.43
CA SER A 229 -12.62 19.10 -13.94
C SER A 229 -13.26 20.06 -14.95
N GLY A 230 -12.90 21.34 -14.92
CA GLY A 230 -13.59 22.37 -15.68
C GLY A 230 -14.99 22.75 -15.14
N VAL A 231 -15.32 22.27 -13.92
CA VAL A 231 -16.61 22.55 -13.25
C VAL A 231 -16.42 23.67 -12.25
N ASP A 232 -17.28 24.70 -12.29
CA ASP A 232 -17.36 25.73 -11.27
C ASP A 232 -18.04 25.15 -10.01
N ILE A 233 -17.28 24.95 -8.94
CA ILE A 233 -17.74 24.27 -7.71
C ILE A 233 -18.26 25.30 -6.70
N ALA A 234 -19.32 26.03 -7.10
CA ALA A 234 -19.95 27.02 -6.24
C ALA A 234 -20.89 26.43 -5.17
N TRP A 235 -21.39 25.20 -5.34
CA TRP A 235 -22.32 24.48 -4.46
C TRP A 235 -22.05 22.98 -4.42
N LEU A 236 -22.60 22.28 -3.44
CA LEU A 236 -22.38 20.85 -3.24
C LEU A 236 -22.66 19.99 -4.49
N PRO A 237 -23.79 20.10 -5.21
CA PRO A 237 -24.01 19.32 -6.43
C PRO A 237 -22.91 19.46 -7.49
N ALA A 238 -22.30 20.65 -7.61
CA ALA A 238 -21.18 20.85 -8.52
C ALA A 238 -19.91 20.10 -8.07
N LEU A 239 -19.65 20.01 -6.75
CA LEU A 239 -18.59 19.15 -6.20
C LEU A 239 -18.84 17.68 -6.56
N LEU A 240 -20.07 17.19 -6.36
CA LEU A 240 -20.44 15.81 -6.68
C LEU A 240 -20.24 15.50 -8.17
N GLU A 241 -20.61 16.43 -9.04
CA GLU A 241 -20.41 16.30 -10.49
C GLU A 241 -18.93 16.33 -10.86
N ALA A 242 -18.13 17.23 -10.28
CA ALA A 242 -16.69 17.28 -10.50
C ALA A 242 -16.02 15.95 -10.10
N LEU A 243 -16.39 15.38 -8.95
CA LEU A 243 -15.87 14.07 -8.50
C LEU A 243 -16.28 12.94 -9.45
N ARG A 244 -17.52 12.97 -10.00
CA ARG A 244 -17.98 11.99 -11.00
C ARG A 244 -17.15 12.06 -12.28
N GLN A 245 -16.92 13.26 -12.81
CA GLN A 245 -16.10 13.46 -14.00
C GLN A 245 -14.65 13.03 -13.76
N ARG A 246 -14.09 13.34 -12.59
CA ARG A 246 -12.73 12.92 -12.25
C ARG A 246 -12.62 11.42 -12.07
N ARG A 247 -13.62 10.74 -11.46
CA ARG A 247 -13.68 9.26 -11.41
C ARG A 247 -13.65 8.67 -12.82
N ASP A 248 -14.42 9.22 -13.77
CA ASP A 248 -14.47 8.74 -15.16
C ASP A 248 -13.13 8.98 -15.86
N PHE A 249 -12.52 10.14 -15.68
CA PHE A 249 -11.17 10.44 -16.16
C PHE A 249 -10.12 9.43 -15.67
N PHE A 250 -10.17 9.07 -14.39
CA PHE A 250 -9.29 8.04 -13.82
C PHE A 250 -9.60 6.66 -14.37
N HIS A 251 -10.89 6.33 -14.53
CA HIS A 251 -11.33 5.04 -15.07
C HIS A 251 -10.79 4.78 -16.49
N GLU A 252 -10.81 5.79 -17.34
CA GLU A 252 -10.28 5.75 -18.70
C GLU A 252 -8.76 5.48 -18.72
N ARG A 253 -8.05 5.86 -17.66
CA ARG A 253 -6.61 5.62 -17.45
C ARG A 253 -6.30 4.33 -16.70
N GLY A 254 -7.28 3.45 -16.59
CA GLY A 254 -7.11 2.13 -16.02
C GLY A 254 -7.31 2.04 -14.51
N CYS A 255 -7.72 3.12 -13.83
CA CYS A 255 -8.08 3.07 -12.43
C CYS A 255 -9.21 2.07 -12.17
N ARG A 256 -9.04 1.23 -11.16
CA ARG A 256 -10.03 0.22 -10.71
C ARG A 256 -10.21 0.22 -9.20
N LEU A 257 -9.57 1.16 -8.53
CA LEU A 257 -9.45 1.23 -7.07
C LEU A 257 -9.70 2.64 -6.58
N SER A 258 -10.37 2.74 -5.44
CA SER A 258 -10.28 3.93 -4.59
C SER A 258 -9.52 3.60 -3.31
N ASP A 259 -9.07 4.64 -2.63
CA ASP A 259 -8.40 4.55 -1.34
C ASP A 259 -8.85 5.67 -0.41
N HIS A 260 -9.01 5.35 0.87
CA HIS A 260 -9.37 6.29 1.92
C HIS A 260 -8.58 5.99 3.20
N GLY A 261 -8.02 7.04 3.81
CA GLY A 261 -7.33 6.97 5.10
C GLY A 261 -8.09 7.74 6.18
N LEU A 262 -8.89 7.03 6.98
CA LEU A 262 -9.80 7.61 7.96
C LEU A 262 -9.46 7.14 9.38
N GLU A 263 -9.77 7.96 10.39
CA GLU A 263 -9.70 7.53 11.79
C GLU A 263 -10.73 6.42 12.06
N ARG A 264 -11.94 6.59 11.53
CA ARG A 264 -13.04 5.62 11.57
C ARG A 264 -13.94 5.80 10.36
N CYS A 265 -14.79 4.82 10.07
CA CYS A 265 -15.92 5.02 9.17
C CYS A 265 -16.86 6.09 9.71
N HIS A 266 -17.49 6.82 8.80
CA HIS A 266 -18.52 7.80 9.09
C HIS A 266 -19.88 7.25 8.61
N ALA A 267 -20.88 7.21 9.50
CA ALA A 267 -22.21 6.70 9.20
C ALA A 267 -23.32 7.55 9.86
N GLU A 268 -23.01 8.76 10.25
CA GLU A 268 -23.96 9.71 10.82
C GLU A 268 -25.03 10.09 9.80
N PRO A 269 -26.32 10.10 10.16
CA PRO A 269 -27.37 10.57 9.26
C PRO A 269 -27.11 12.00 8.79
N CYS A 270 -27.21 12.22 7.49
CA CYS A 270 -27.06 13.53 6.87
C CYS A 270 -27.88 13.59 5.58
N THR A 271 -28.75 14.57 5.51
CA THR A 271 -29.50 14.87 4.29
C THR A 271 -28.64 15.71 3.33
N GLU A 272 -29.01 15.75 2.05
CA GLU A 272 -28.33 16.60 1.08
C GLU A 272 -28.41 18.09 1.45
N ALA A 273 -29.52 18.52 2.02
CA ALA A 273 -29.70 19.91 2.48
C ALA A 273 -28.74 20.27 3.62
N GLU A 274 -28.55 19.35 4.58
CA GLU A 274 -27.58 19.52 5.67
C GLU A 274 -26.13 19.51 5.15
N ALA A 275 -25.82 18.59 4.26
CA ALA A 275 -24.51 18.54 3.63
C ALA A 275 -24.20 19.80 2.82
N SER A 276 -25.20 20.34 2.09
CA SER A 276 -25.07 21.60 1.36
C SER A 276 -24.81 22.77 2.29
N ALA A 277 -25.53 22.88 3.39
CA ALA A 277 -25.33 23.96 4.36
C ALA A 277 -23.90 23.92 4.99
N ILE A 278 -23.39 22.71 5.28
CA ILE A 278 -22.01 22.52 5.80
C ILE A 278 -20.99 22.89 4.72
N PHE A 279 -21.19 22.45 3.48
CA PHE A 279 -20.36 22.80 2.34
C PHE A 279 -20.28 24.33 2.15
N ASP A 280 -21.43 25.03 2.11
CA ASP A 280 -21.51 26.47 1.91
C ASP A 280 -20.80 27.24 3.04
N ALA A 281 -20.94 26.77 4.29
CA ALA A 281 -20.21 27.32 5.42
C ALA A 281 -18.68 27.16 5.24
N ALA A 282 -18.20 25.98 4.85
CA ALA A 282 -16.79 25.75 4.58
C ALA A 282 -16.27 26.58 3.39
N ARG A 283 -17.07 26.70 2.31
CA ARG A 283 -16.75 27.59 1.16
C ARG A 283 -16.59 29.04 1.59
N SER A 284 -17.40 29.52 2.54
CA SER A 284 -17.30 30.87 3.11
C SER A 284 -16.15 31.05 4.11
N GLY A 285 -15.36 30.02 4.39
CA GLY A 285 -14.23 30.07 5.32
C GLY A 285 -14.58 29.69 6.76
N LYS A 286 -15.79 29.20 7.05
CA LYS A 286 -16.19 28.74 8.38
C LYS A 286 -15.91 27.25 8.55
N ALA A 287 -15.06 26.91 9.53
CA ALA A 287 -14.74 25.52 9.84
C ALA A 287 -15.97 24.76 10.38
N ALA A 288 -16.21 23.59 9.83
CA ALA A 288 -17.24 22.68 10.34
C ALA A 288 -16.87 22.18 11.76
N ALA A 289 -17.85 22.16 12.66
CA ALA A 289 -17.69 21.53 13.97
C ALA A 289 -17.54 20.01 13.82
N PRO A 290 -16.97 19.29 14.81
CA PRO A 290 -16.74 17.83 14.69
C PRO A 290 -17.97 17.02 14.26
N ALA A 291 -19.16 17.35 14.79
CA ALA A 291 -20.40 16.67 14.42
C ALA A 291 -20.87 17.02 12.98
N GLU A 292 -20.65 18.25 12.53
CA GLU A 292 -20.92 18.66 11.14
C GLU A 292 -19.96 17.98 10.18
N HIS A 293 -18.67 17.93 10.51
CA HIS A 293 -17.67 17.21 9.73
C HIS A 293 -18.02 15.73 9.58
N ALA A 294 -18.39 15.05 10.68
CA ALA A 294 -18.79 13.64 10.65
C ALA A 294 -20.02 13.41 9.75
N ARG A 295 -21.03 14.27 9.82
CA ARG A 295 -22.23 14.19 8.96
C ARG A 295 -21.89 14.43 7.49
N PHE A 296 -21.12 15.45 7.18
CA PHE A 296 -20.67 15.73 5.82
C PHE A 296 -19.84 14.59 5.25
N ALA A 297 -18.89 14.07 6.03
CA ALA A 297 -18.09 12.91 5.65
C ALA A 297 -18.95 11.68 5.38
N SER A 298 -19.97 11.42 6.22
CA SER A 298 -20.92 10.32 6.01
C SER A 298 -21.71 10.46 4.71
N PHE A 299 -22.16 11.66 4.40
CA PHE A 299 -22.86 11.95 3.13
C PHE A 299 -21.96 11.71 1.93
N LEU A 300 -20.76 12.29 1.97
CA LEU A 300 -19.84 12.22 0.83
C LEU A 300 -19.27 10.81 0.64
N MET A 301 -18.91 10.10 1.69
CA MET A 301 -18.44 8.71 1.61
C MET A 301 -19.49 7.78 1.05
N HIS A 302 -20.77 7.96 1.41
CA HIS A 302 -21.88 7.21 0.83
C HIS A 302 -22.03 7.50 -0.68
N PHE A 303 -21.97 8.76 -1.08
CA PHE A 303 -21.96 9.13 -2.50
C PHE A 303 -20.79 8.50 -3.26
N LEU A 304 -19.58 8.55 -2.70
CA LEU A 304 -18.37 7.95 -3.29
C LEU A 304 -18.48 6.42 -3.40
N GLY A 305 -18.99 5.74 -2.40
CA GLY A 305 -19.22 4.29 -2.44
C GLY A 305 -20.12 3.88 -3.62
N ARG A 306 -21.23 4.57 -3.81
CA ARG A 306 -22.11 4.38 -4.97
C ARG A 306 -21.39 4.66 -6.28
N LEU A 307 -20.63 5.74 -6.31
CA LEU A 307 -19.85 6.14 -7.48
C LEU A 307 -18.83 5.08 -7.90
N TYR A 308 -18.24 4.37 -6.94
CA TYR A 308 -17.31 3.25 -7.20
C TYR A 308 -18.05 2.01 -7.69
N ALA A 309 -19.20 1.69 -7.10
CA ALA A 309 -20.03 0.57 -7.51
C ALA A 309 -20.49 0.69 -8.97
N GLU A 310 -20.88 1.90 -9.44
CA GLU A 310 -21.26 2.18 -10.82
C GLU A 310 -20.21 1.74 -11.87
N ARG A 311 -18.93 1.73 -11.49
CA ARG A 311 -17.81 1.33 -12.38
C ARG A 311 -17.17 0.00 -12.01
N GLY A 312 -17.73 -0.71 -11.04
CA GLY A 312 -17.18 -1.99 -10.56
C GLY A 312 -15.80 -1.85 -9.89
N TRP A 313 -15.48 -0.68 -9.34
CA TRP A 313 -14.22 -0.44 -8.63
C TRP A 313 -14.19 -1.16 -7.30
N THR A 314 -12.97 -1.31 -6.78
CA THR A 314 -12.72 -1.77 -5.42
C THR A 314 -12.49 -0.57 -4.52
N MET A 315 -13.23 -0.47 -3.42
CA MET A 315 -13.04 0.54 -2.38
C MET A 315 -12.07 0.03 -1.32
N GLN A 316 -11.01 0.78 -1.03
CA GLN A 316 -10.08 0.49 0.06
C GLN A 316 -10.32 1.47 1.21
N LEU A 317 -10.48 0.93 2.43
CA LEU A 317 -10.68 1.73 3.65
C LEU A 317 -9.56 1.42 4.65
N HIS A 318 -8.64 2.37 4.83
CA HIS A 318 -7.60 2.35 5.84
C HIS A 318 -8.10 3.07 7.11
N LEU A 319 -8.35 2.30 8.17
CA LEU A 319 -9.05 2.80 9.37
C LEU A 319 -8.18 2.68 10.64
N GLY A 320 -8.23 3.69 11.48
CA GLY A 320 -7.68 3.63 12.83
C GLY A 320 -6.36 4.39 13.07
N ALA A 321 -5.91 5.22 12.15
CA ALA A 321 -4.70 6.01 12.36
C ALA A 321 -4.98 7.27 13.21
N LEU A 322 -4.30 7.39 14.35
CA LEU A 322 -4.25 8.60 15.17
C LEU A 322 -3.03 9.42 14.75
N ARG A 323 -3.29 10.48 13.98
CA ARG A 323 -2.23 11.23 13.30
C ARG A 323 -1.76 12.44 14.08
N SER A 324 -0.48 12.81 13.84
CA SER A 324 0.12 14.08 14.28
C SER A 324 0.05 14.33 15.78
N ASN A 325 0.35 13.31 16.59
CA ASN A 325 0.20 13.35 18.05
C ASN A 325 1.15 14.31 18.77
N ASN A 326 2.18 14.82 18.10
CA ASN A 326 3.13 15.77 18.66
C ASN A 326 2.98 17.14 17.99
N THR A 327 2.15 18.01 18.55
CA THR A 327 1.86 19.35 18.01
C THR A 327 3.13 20.22 17.82
N ARG A 328 4.10 20.13 18.73
CA ARG A 328 5.36 20.89 18.63
C ARG A 328 6.16 20.47 17.39
N LEU A 329 6.30 19.17 17.20
CA LEU A 329 7.07 18.64 16.07
C LEU A 329 6.29 18.71 14.75
N LEU A 330 4.97 18.61 14.77
CA LEU A 330 4.14 18.90 13.60
C LEU A 330 4.36 20.32 13.06
N ARG A 331 4.46 21.32 13.95
CA ARG A 331 4.74 22.72 13.54
C ARG A 331 6.14 22.90 12.97
N GLN A 332 7.12 22.12 13.42
CA GLN A 332 8.52 22.22 13.01
C GLN A 332 8.85 21.42 11.75
N LEU A 333 8.28 20.23 11.61
CA LEU A 333 8.68 19.22 10.61
C LEU A 333 7.59 18.90 9.61
N GLY A 334 6.34 19.29 9.89
CA GLY A 334 5.19 18.92 9.07
C GLY A 334 4.62 17.52 9.35
N PRO A 335 3.59 17.13 8.63
CA PRO A 335 2.96 15.80 8.73
C PRO A 335 3.87 14.68 8.21
N ASP A 336 3.51 13.44 8.48
CA ASP A 336 4.17 12.23 7.98
C ASP A 336 5.66 12.11 8.36
N THR A 337 6.05 12.69 9.50
CA THR A 337 7.43 12.68 9.99
C THR A 337 7.68 11.72 11.16
N GLY A 338 6.73 10.79 11.41
CA GLY A 338 6.89 9.70 12.39
C GLY A 338 6.26 9.94 13.75
N PHE A 339 5.28 10.85 13.85
CA PHE A 339 4.58 11.18 15.09
C PHE A 339 3.11 10.74 15.10
N ASP A 340 2.82 9.65 14.42
CA ASP A 340 1.52 9.02 14.37
C ASP A 340 1.47 7.77 15.25
N SER A 341 0.27 7.32 15.62
CA SER A 341 0.03 6.16 16.46
C SER A 341 -1.18 5.36 16.00
N ILE A 342 -1.32 4.17 16.55
CA ILE A 342 -2.56 3.41 16.51
C ILE A 342 -3.59 4.15 17.37
N GLY A 343 -4.80 4.35 16.81
CA GLY A 343 -5.96 4.86 17.55
C GLY A 343 -6.85 3.72 18.07
N ASP A 344 -7.57 3.99 19.14
CA ASP A 344 -8.57 3.10 19.74
C ASP A 344 -10.01 3.55 19.41
N PHE A 345 -10.22 4.02 18.19
CA PHE A 345 -11.50 4.50 17.74
C PHE A 345 -12.54 3.36 17.64
N PRO A 346 -13.80 3.56 18.10
CA PRO A 346 -14.84 2.56 17.92
C PRO A 346 -15.16 2.37 16.42
N GLN A 347 -14.84 1.20 15.87
CA GLN A 347 -15.02 0.93 14.44
C GLN A 347 -16.34 0.22 14.12
N ALA A 348 -16.74 -0.79 14.92
CA ALA A 348 -17.73 -1.78 14.55
C ALA A 348 -19.08 -1.19 14.10
N ALA A 349 -19.70 -0.35 14.91
CA ALA A 349 -21.05 0.15 14.65
C ALA A 349 -21.11 1.07 13.42
N ALA A 350 -20.14 1.99 13.29
CA ALA A 350 -20.09 2.92 12.16
C ALA A 350 -19.75 2.19 10.85
N LEU A 351 -18.81 1.23 10.90
CA LEU A 351 -18.46 0.40 9.73
C LEU A 351 -19.65 -0.44 9.27
N SER A 352 -20.34 -1.11 10.19
CA SER A 352 -21.56 -1.86 9.89
C SER A 352 -22.61 -0.99 9.23
N ALA A 353 -22.95 0.16 9.81
CA ALA A 353 -23.96 1.06 9.27
C ALA A 353 -23.56 1.65 7.90
N PHE A 354 -22.28 1.92 7.67
CA PHE A 354 -21.79 2.40 6.38
C PHE A 354 -21.92 1.34 5.28
N LEU A 355 -21.50 0.12 5.55
CA LEU A 355 -21.58 -0.99 4.59
C LEU A 355 -23.04 -1.40 4.33
N ASP A 356 -23.86 -1.51 5.38
CA ASP A 356 -25.28 -1.84 5.30
C ASP A 356 -26.07 -0.83 4.47
N ARG A 357 -25.79 0.45 4.62
CA ARG A 357 -26.43 1.51 3.81
C ARG A 357 -26.16 1.34 2.33
N LEU A 358 -24.91 1.03 1.94
CA LEU A 358 -24.57 0.79 0.55
C LEU A 358 -25.12 -0.55 0.03
N ASP A 359 -25.12 -1.58 0.88
CA ASP A 359 -25.61 -2.91 0.51
C ASP A 359 -27.14 -2.90 0.32
N SER A 360 -27.89 -2.23 1.21
CA SER A 360 -29.34 -2.12 1.13
C SER A 360 -29.84 -1.37 -0.14
N GLU A 361 -28.97 -0.59 -0.77
CA GLU A 361 -29.20 0.11 -2.04
C GLU A 361 -28.64 -0.65 -3.26
N ASP A 362 -28.18 -1.91 -3.08
CA ASP A 362 -27.45 -2.70 -4.11
C ASP A 362 -26.28 -1.93 -4.72
N SER A 363 -25.58 -1.16 -3.89
CA SER A 363 -24.52 -0.24 -4.29
C SER A 363 -23.21 -0.44 -3.50
N LEU A 364 -23.08 -1.55 -2.75
CA LEU A 364 -21.83 -1.87 -2.07
C LEU A 364 -20.81 -2.39 -3.07
N PRO A 365 -19.70 -1.64 -3.32
CA PRO A 365 -18.64 -2.11 -4.20
C PRO A 365 -17.84 -3.24 -3.54
N LYS A 366 -17.00 -3.93 -4.32
CA LYS A 366 -15.91 -4.72 -3.74
C LYS A 366 -15.15 -3.85 -2.74
N THR A 367 -14.90 -4.36 -1.54
CA THR A 367 -14.32 -3.55 -0.47
C THR A 367 -13.17 -4.28 0.24
N ILE A 368 -12.06 -3.59 0.47
CA ILE A 368 -10.95 -4.08 1.28
C ILE A 368 -10.86 -3.19 2.52
N LEU A 369 -10.93 -3.81 3.68
CA LEU A 369 -10.87 -3.16 4.98
C LEU A 369 -9.50 -3.39 5.61
N TYR A 370 -8.80 -2.32 5.94
CA TYR A 370 -7.54 -2.35 6.69
C TYR A 370 -7.75 -1.72 8.06
N ASN A 371 -7.52 -2.49 9.12
CA ASN A 371 -7.48 -1.95 10.48
C ASN A 371 -6.04 -1.69 10.91
N LEU A 372 -5.83 -0.60 11.67
CA LEU A 372 -4.52 -0.31 12.23
C LEU A 372 -4.39 -0.81 13.68
N ASN A 373 -5.49 -0.92 14.42
CA ASN A 373 -5.49 -1.47 15.76
C ASN A 373 -5.63 -3.00 15.72
N PRO A 374 -4.63 -3.78 16.17
CA PRO A 374 -4.72 -5.25 16.14
C PRO A 374 -5.86 -5.81 16.99
N ALA A 375 -6.35 -5.07 18.00
CA ALA A 375 -7.52 -5.45 18.78
C ALA A 375 -8.79 -5.56 17.92
N ASP A 376 -8.84 -4.87 16.77
CA ASP A 376 -9.97 -4.88 15.85
C ASP A 376 -9.90 -6.01 14.81
N ASN A 377 -8.85 -6.84 14.78
CA ASN A 377 -8.73 -7.92 13.78
C ASN A 377 -9.98 -8.81 13.73
N TYR A 378 -10.47 -9.27 14.87
CA TYR A 378 -11.68 -10.10 14.95
C TYR A 378 -12.97 -9.31 14.64
N VAL A 379 -13.02 -8.02 14.99
CA VAL A 379 -14.13 -7.13 14.63
C VAL A 379 -14.26 -7.03 13.11
N PHE A 380 -13.16 -6.78 12.43
CA PHE A 380 -13.14 -6.66 10.96
C PHE A 380 -13.34 -8.02 10.29
N ALA A 381 -12.71 -9.08 10.78
CA ALA A 381 -12.84 -10.43 10.22
C ALA A 381 -14.29 -10.98 10.34
N THR A 382 -15.03 -10.63 11.39
CA THR A 382 -16.45 -10.97 11.47
C THR A 382 -17.31 -10.05 10.60
N MET A 383 -16.97 -8.77 10.50
CA MET A 383 -17.71 -7.80 9.70
C MET A 383 -17.76 -8.16 8.21
N ILE A 384 -16.63 -8.60 7.64
CA ILE A 384 -16.59 -8.98 6.22
C ILE A 384 -17.56 -10.11 5.87
N GLY A 385 -17.85 -11.01 6.81
CA GLY A 385 -18.79 -12.13 6.61
C GLY A 385 -20.24 -11.69 6.40
N ASN A 386 -20.62 -10.51 6.91
CA ASN A 386 -21.99 -10.01 6.84
C ASN A 386 -22.40 -9.53 5.43
N PHE A 387 -21.42 -9.21 4.58
CA PHE A 387 -21.64 -8.56 3.29
C PHE A 387 -21.10 -9.39 2.12
N GLN A 388 -21.08 -10.72 2.25
CA GLN A 388 -20.79 -11.65 1.16
C GLN A 388 -22.11 -12.06 0.51
N ASP A 389 -22.33 -11.69 -0.74
CA ASP A 389 -23.58 -11.91 -1.47
C ASP A 389 -23.51 -13.06 -2.51
N GLY A 390 -22.33 -13.69 -2.65
CA GLY A 390 -22.10 -14.78 -3.61
C GLY A 390 -21.85 -14.33 -5.05
N SER A 391 -21.92 -13.03 -5.35
CA SER A 391 -21.63 -12.51 -6.69
C SER A 391 -20.16 -12.58 -7.05
N ILE A 392 -19.29 -12.30 -6.06
CA ILE A 392 -17.84 -12.27 -6.22
C ILE A 392 -17.21 -13.01 -5.03
N PRO A 393 -16.30 -13.98 -5.26
CA PRO A 393 -15.58 -14.64 -4.17
C PRO A 393 -14.81 -13.65 -3.31
N GLY A 394 -15.19 -13.54 -2.04
CA GLY A 394 -14.57 -12.58 -1.12
C GLY A 394 -14.86 -11.12 -1.47
N LYS A 395 -16.12 -10.77 -1.78
CA LYS A 395 -16.56 -9.41 -2.14
C LYS A 395 -16.05 -8.35 -1.16
N VAL A 396 -16.13 -8.65 0.14
CA VAL A 396 -15.54 -7.82 1.20
C VAL A 396 -14.39 -8.58 1.83
N GLN A 397 -13.21 -7.93 1.88
CA GLN A 397 -11.94 -8.51 2.30
C GLN A 397 -11.46 -7.88 3.61
N LEU A 398 -10.79 -8.66 4.46
CA LEU A 398 -9.87 -8.13 5.46
C LEU A 398 -8.50 -8.01 4.80
N GLY A 399 -8.00 -6.79 4.67
CA GLY A 399 -6.71 -6.48 4.03
C GLY A 399 -5.49 -6.99 4.80
N SER A 400 -4.31 -6.86 4.20
CA SER A 400 -3.04 -7.24 4.85
C SER A 400 -2.75 -6.38 6.07
N GLY A 401 -1.84 -6.84 6.92
CA GLY A 401 -1.28 -6.01 7.97
C GLY A 401 -0.77 -4.70 7.37
N TRP A 402 -1.25 -3.59 7.90
CA TRP A 402 -1.00 -2.25 7.38
C TRP A 402 -0.20 -1.41 8.37
N TRP A 403 0.78 -0.65 7.89
CA TRP A 403 1.61 0.30 8.65
C TRP A 403 2.27 -0.35 9.88
N PHE A 404 1.81 -0.06 11.12
CA PHE A 404 2.38 -0.66 12.34
C PHE A 404 2.15 -2.17 12.44
N LEU A 405 1.22 -2.72 11.67
CA LEU A 405 0.93 -4.15 11.57
C LEU A 405 1.65 -4.85 10.41
N ASP A 406 2.44 -4.11 9.62
CA ASP A 406 3.25 -4.64 8.52
C ASP A 406 4.52 -5.32 9.07
N GLN A 407 4.38 -6.30 9.93
CA GLN A 407 5.47 -7.03 10.56
C GLN A 407 5.02 -8.47 10.94
N LYS A 408 6.00 -9.36 11.15
CA LYS A 408 5.78 -10.80 11.27
C LYS A 408 4.61 -11.20 12.20
N GLU A 409 4.62 -10.71 13.44
CA GLU A 409 3.61 -11.12 14.43
C GLU A 409 2.22 -10.63 14.06
N ALA A 410 2.08 -9.37 13.64
CA ALA A 410 0.80 -8.81 13.27
C ALA A 410 0.27 -9.36 11.94
N MET A 411 1.14 -9.71 10.99
CA MET A 411 0.76 -10.48 9.81
C MET A 411 0.18 -11.85 10.20
N GLU A 412 0.83 -12.58 11.12
CA GLU A 412 0.30 -13.85 11.64
C GLU A 412 -1.05 -13.64 12.36
N TRP A 413 -1.22 -12.58 13.15
CA TRP A 413 -2.50 -12.26 13.81
C TRP A 413 -3.62 -11.99 12.81
N GLN A 414 -3.34 -11.21 11.77
CA GLN A 414 -4.32 -10.90 10.71
C GLN A 414 -4.68 -12.17 9.93
N LEU A 415 -3.70 -12.98 9.50
CA LEU A 415 -3.92 -14.25 8.80
C LEU A 415 -4.75 -15.23 9.65
N ASN A 416 -4.46 -15.34 10.95
CA ASN A 416 -5.23 -16.17 11.88
C ASN A 416 -6.68 -15.68 12.05
N ALA A 417 -6.88 -14.37 12.21
CA ALA A 417 -8.23 -13.81 12.32
C ALA A 417 -9.02 -14.06 11.03
N LEU A 418 -8.41 -13.85 9.87
CA LEU A 418 -9.04 -14.10 8.57
C LEU A 418 -9.35 -15.59 8.36
N SER A 419 -8.40 -16.49 8.64
CA SER A 419 -8.60 -17.93 8.42
C SER A 419 -9.67 -18.53 9.34
N ASN A 420 -9.78 -18.03 10.58
CA ASN A 420 -10.75 -18.52 11.55
C ASN A 420 -12.19 -18.05 11.24
N LEU A 421 -12.37 -16.90 10.60
CA LEU A 421 -13.68 -16.23 10.47
C LEU A 421 -14.10 -15.98 9.02
N GLY A 422 -13.19 -16.23 8.07
CA GLY A 422 -13.39 -16.07 6.64
C GLY A 422 -12.71 -17.19 5.85
N LEU A 423 -12.32 -16.88 4.62
CA LEU A 423 -11.65 -17.84 3.73
C LEU A 423 -10.27 -17.32 3.34
N LEU A 424 -9.22 -17.80 4.02
CA LEU A 424 -7.82 -17.45 3.72
C LEU A 424 -7.48 -17.69 2.24
N SER A 425 -8.02 -18.74 1.62
CA SER A 425 -7.79 -19.05 0.20
C SER A 425 -8.27 -17.98 -0.77
N ARG A 426 -9.10 -17.03 -0.33
CA ARG A 426 -9.61 -15.89 -1.12
C ARG A 426 -8.93 -14.58 -0.80
N PHE A 427 -7.96 -14.58 0.11
CA PHE A 427 -7.23 -13.40 0.51
C PHE A 427 -6.48 -12.77 -0.68
N VAL A 428 -6.60 -11.45 -0.83
CA VAL A 428 -5.98 -10.68 -1.92
C VAL A 428 -4.50 -10.36 -1.71
N GLY A 429 -3.91 -10.85 -0.62
CA GLY A 429 -2.46 -10.80 -0.39
C GLY A 429 -1.94 -9.46 0.11
N MET A 430 -0.64 -9.27 -0.06
CA MET A 430 0.18 -8.18 0.48
C MET A 430 0.19 -6.96 -0.44
N VAL A 431 0.31 -5.78 0.16
CA VAL A 431 0.66 -4.50 -0.47
C VAL A 431 1.87 -3.92 0.24
N THR A 432 2.66 -3.09 -0.46
CA THR A 432 3.80 -2.44 0.20
C THR A 432 3.41 -1.22 1.03
N ASP A 433 2.38 -0.51 0.64
CA ASP A 433 2.00 0.79 1.22
C ASP A 433 3.22 1.73 1.37
N SER A 434 4.14 1.69 0.41
CA SER A 434 5.46 2.30 0.55
C SER A 434 5.72 3.41 -0.47
N ARG A 435 6.53 4.39 -0.03
CA ARG A 435 7.09 5.45 -0.86
C ARG A 435 8.47 5.09 -1.45
N SER A 436 9.05 3.95 -1.04
CA SER A 436 10.41 3.57 -1.42
C SER A 436 10.44 2.45 -2.44
N PHE A 437 11.26 2.62 -3.49
CA PHE A 437 11.55 1.56 -4.45
C PHE A 437 12.33 0.37 -3.84
N MET A 438 12.81 0.50 -2.60
CA MET A 438 13.46 -0.59 -1.87
C MET A 438 12.50 -1.46 -1.05
N SER A 439 11.18 -1.31 -1.19
CA SER A 439 10.20 -2.01 -0.34
C SER A 439 9.68 -3.34 -0.91
N TYR A 440 10.06 -3.74 -2.12
CA TYR A 440 9.57 -5.00 -2.73
C TYR A 440 9.94 -6.28 -1.96
N PRO A 441 11.07 -6.36 -1.22
CA PRO A 441 11.33 -7.49 -0.32
C PRO A 441 10.28 -7.70 0.77
N ARG A 442 9.39 -6.73 1.03
CA ARG A 442 8.23 -6.93 1.93
C ARG A 442 7.26 -7.98 1.40
N HIS A 443 7.07 -8.09 0.08
CA HIS A 443 6.33 -9.21 -0.52
C HIS A 443 6.99 -10.55 -0.24
N GLU A 444 8.33 -10.65 -0.35
CA GLU A 444 9.07 -11.84 0.05
C GLU A 444 8.87 -12.13 1.55
N TYR A 445 8.98 -11.10 2.39
CA TYR A 445 8.80 -11.23 3.83
C TYR A 445 7.42 -11.78 4.19
N PHE A 446 6.36 -11.20 3.62
CA PHE A 446 4.99 -11.70 3.78
C PHE A 446 4.84 -13.15 3.32
N ARG A 447 5.34 -13.48 2.12
CA ARG A 447 5.27 -14.84 1.57
C ARG A 447 5.96 -15.86 2.47
N ARG A 448 7.08 -15.49 3.10
CA ARG A 448 7.77 -16.33 4.08
C ARG A 448 6.97 -16.49 5.37
N VAL A 449 6.35 -15.45 5.87
CA VAL A 449 5.47 -15.50 7.04
C VAL A 449 4.26 -16.40 6.76
N LEU A 450 3.59 -16.23 5.62
CA LEU A 450 2.47 -17.07 5.17
C LEU A 450 2.86 -18.54 5.06
N CYS A 451 3.94 -18.84 4.33
CA CYS A 451 4.40 -20.21 4.15
C CYS A 451 4.88 -20.85 5.45
N ASN A 452 5.45 -20.06 6.36
CA ASN A 452 5.86 -20.54 7.67
C ASN A 452 4.67 -20.85 8.58
N LEU A 453 3.61 -20.03 8.53
CA LEU A 453 2.38 -20.29 9.25
C LEU A 453 1.73 -21.59 8.77
N ILE A 454 1.44 -21.69 7.48
CA ILE A 454 0.82 -22.86 6.85
C ILE A 454 1.71 -24.12 6.99
N GLY A 455 3.03 -23.97 6.82
CA GLY A 455 3.96 -25.09 6.98
C GLY A 455 4.03 -25.65 8.38
N ARG A 456 3.80 -24.84 9.42
CA ARG A 456 3.64 -25.34 10.79
C ARG A 456 2.37 -26.15 10.96
N ASP A 457 1.25 -25.67 10.38
CA ASP A 457 -0.04 -26.35 10.45
C ASP A 457 0.00 -27.71 9.72
N VAL A 458 0.73 -27.80 8.59
CA VAL A 458 0.98 -29.06 7.88
C VAL A 458 1.80 -30.02 8.75
N GLU A 459 2.91 -29.56 9.33
CA GLU A 459 3.79 -30.41 10.16
C GLU A 459 3.12 -30.87 11.48
N SER A 460 2.19 -30.07 12.03
CA SER A 460 1.41 -30.46 13.22
C SER A 460 0.19 -31.34 12.89
N GLY A 461 -0.11 -31.55 11.61
CA GLY A 461 -1.27 -32.34 11.17
C GLY A 461 -2.61 -31.58 11.24
N GLU A 462 -2.58 -30.26 11.39
CA GLU A 462 -3.76 -29.39 11.37
C GLU A 462 -4.24 -29.11 9.95
N MET A 463 -3.32 -29.24 8.97
CA MET A 463 -3.62 -29.17 7.54
C MET A 463 -3.07 -30.41 6.81
N PRO A 464 -3.74 -30.86 5.71
CA PRO A 464 -3.22 -31.99 4.93
C PRO A 464 -1.90 -31.62 4.23
N ASP A 465 -0.94 -32.52 4.22
CA ASP A 465 0.28 -32.42 3.40
C ASP A 465 -0.01 -32.81 1.96
N ASP A 466 -0.76 -31.95 1.28
CA ASP A 466 -1.21 -32.14 -0.10
C ASP A 466 -0.94 -30.89 -0.94
N ASP A 467 0.08 -30.95 -1.78
CA ASP A 467 0.50 -29.86 -2.65
C ASP A 467 -0.55 -29.49 -3.71
N HIS A 468 -1.51 -30.38 -4.05
CA HIS A 468 -2.61 -30.06 -4.97
C HIS A 468 -3.67 -29.14 -4.30
N LEU A 469 -3.76 -29.14 -2.98
CA LEU A 469 -4.65 -28.26 -2.22
C LEU A 469 -3.92 -27.00 -1.76
N VAL A 470 -2.78 -27.16 -1.09
CA VAL A 470 -2.07 -26.06 -0.42
C VAL A 470 -1.30 -25.18 -1.41
N GLY A 471 -0.68 -25.80 -2.42
CA GLY A 471 0.14 -25.08 -3.39
C GLY A 471 -0.64 -24.02 -4.19
N PRO A 472 -1.79 -24.35 -4.82
CA PRO A 472 -2.65 -23.36 -5.48
C PRO A 472 -3.14 -22.26 -4.55
N MET A 473 -3.48 -22.58 -3.28
CA MET A 473 -3.87 -21.57 -2.29
C MET A 473 -2.75 -20.54 -2.08
N ILE A 474 -1.51 -20.99 -1.87
CA ILE A 474 -0.35 -20.09 -1.69
C ILE A 474 -0.13 -19.22 -2.93
N ARG A 475 -0.14 -19.79 -4.16
CA ARG A 475 0.01 -19.03 -5.41
C ARG A 475 -1.07 -17.97 -5.56
N ASN A 476 -2.31 -18.35 -5.28
CA ASN A 476 -3.46 -17.45 -5.39
C ASN A 476 -3.34 -16.26 -4.43
N ILE A 477 -2.99 -16.49 -3.17
CA ILE A 477 -2.76 -15.43 -2.18
C ILE A 477 -1.58 -14.54 -2.59
N CYS A 478 -0.52 -15.11 -3.15
CA CYS A 478 0.67 -14.36 -3.54
C CYS A 478 0.48 -13.48 -4.79
N HIS A 479 -0.51 -13.79 -5.65
CA HIS A 479 -0.68 -13.05 -6.91
C HIS A 479 -2.09 -13.13 -7.51
N ALA A 480 -2.62 -14.34 -7.78
CA ALA A 480 -3.78 -14.50 -8.65
C ALA A 480 -5.07 -13.92 -8.06
N ASN A 481 -5.29 -14.03 -6.74
CA ASN A 481 -6.47 -13.45 -6.10
C ASN A 481 -6.56 -11.94 -6.29
N ALA A 482 -5.45 -11.21 -6.09
CA ALA A 482 -5.43 -9.77 -6.30
C ALA A 482 -5.68 -9.42 -7.77
N ARG A 483 -5.00 -10.09 -8.70
CA ARG A 483 -5.18 -9.90 -10.15
C ARG A 483 -6.65 -10.04 -10.57
N ASP A 484 -7.29 -11.10 -10.14
CA ASP A 484 -8.66 -11.44 -10.56
C ASP A 484 -9.70 -10.57 -9.84
N TYR A 485 -9.53 -10.37 -8.54
CA TYR A 485 -10.40 -9.51 -7.72
C TYR A 485 -10.42 -8.06 -8.19
N LEU A 486 -9.27 -7.53 -8.58
CA LEU A 486 -9.12 -6.15 -9.05
C LEU A 486 -9.35 -5.99 -10.56
N ALA A 487 -9.62 -7.09 -11.28
CA ALA A 487 -9.74 -7.10 -12.74
C ALA A 487 -8.51 -6.49 -13.43
N LEU A 488 -7.32 -6.78 -12.91
CA LEU A 488 -6.04 -6.35 -13.45
C LEU A 488 -5.39 -7.42 -14.35
N SER A 489 -6.17 -8.28 -14.98
CA SER A 489 -5.68 -9.23 -15.98
C SER A 489 -4.98 -8.50 -17.12
N SER A 490 -3.87 -9.05 -17.58
CA SER A 490 -3.17 -8.57 -18.77
C SER A 490 -4.11 -8.66 -19.98
N SER A 491 -4.41 -7.51 -20.58
CA SER A 491 -5.03 -7.46 -21.90
C SER A 491 -4.04 -7.98 -22.95
#